data_fd16ebee02e58a3ba121df321d18bc69
#
_entry.id   fd16ebee02e58a3ba121df321d18bc69
#
_cell.length_a   1.000
_cell.length_b   1.000
_cell.length_c   1.000
_cell.angle_alpha   90.00
_cell.angle_beta   90.00
_cell.angle_gamma   90.00
#
_symmetry.space_group_name_H-M   'P 1'
#
loop_
_entity.id
_entity.type
_entity.pdbx_description
1 polymer ?
#
loop_
_entity_poly.entity_id
_entity_poly.type
_entity_poly.pdbx_seq_one_letter_code
_entity_poly.pdbx_strand_id
1 'polypeptide(L)'
;MTRGHDPKNELPPLAFARWPQVDRSDRRLLIVPVGSLEQHGPHLPLDTDSRIATAVAGAVHARLPQVGLAPCIPIGASGEHAGFPGTLSIGTDALALLVTELVRHASLFWEHVLIINGHGGNTEALRSAQKTCQHERRSLTLHHIRWQNGDAHAGISETSLMLHLAPELVRMDLAEIGNNEPLHRLVPMLVDEGVRAVSHNGVLGDPRRANATAGAELFSQVSQAAIKRARLQLAVAVPHASMD
;
A
#
# COMPACT_ATOMS: atom_id res chain seq x y z
N MET A 1 -6.06 -26.68 -16.94
CA MET A 1 -5.09 -26.38 -17.99
C MET A 1 -4.55 -24.99 -17.72
N THR A 2 -3.33 -24.86 -17.20
CA THR A 2 -2.63 -23.58 -17.02
C THR A 2 -2.30 -23.06 -18.41
N ARG A 3 -2.93 -21.93 -18.81
CA ARG A 3 -2.51 -21.21 -20.04
C ARG A 3 -1.05 -20.83 -19.84
N GLY A 4 -0.17 -21.32 -20.72
CA GLY A 4 1.25 -21.02 -20.70
C GLY A 4 1.48 -19.51 -20.76
N HIS A 5 2.52 -19.08 -20.09
CA HIS A 5 3.01 -17.70 -20.13
C HIS A 5 3.38 -17.34 -21.58
N ASP A 6 2.57 -16.47 -22.21
CA ASP A 6 2.88 -15.90 -23.51
C ASP A 6 3.66 -14.59 -23.29
N PRO A 7 4.96 -14.52 -23.65
CA PRO A 7 5.76 -13.31 -23.45
C PRO A 7 5.25 -12.09 -24.22
N LYS A 8 4.30 -12.26 -25.14
CA LYS A 8 3.63 -11.14 -25.84
C LYS A 8 2.65 -10.36 -24.97
N ASN A 9 2.30 -10.87 -23.78
CA ASN A 9 1.35 -10.25 -22.86
C ASN A 9 2.01 -9.53 -21.67
N GLU A 10 3.33 -9.40 -21.66
CA GLU A 10 4.02 -8.63 -20.61
C GLU A 10 3.82 -7.13 -20.83
N LEU A 11 3.32 -6.46 -19.80
CA LEU A 11 3.14 -5.02 -19.77
C LEU A 11 4.17 -4.41 -18.82
N PRO A 12 5.06 -3.50 -19.26
CA PRO A 12 5.95 -2.84 -18.31
C PRO A 12 5.12 -1.97 -17.33
N PRO A 13 5.67 -1.63 -16.15
CA PRO A 13 5.01 -0.68 -15.25
C PRO A 13 4.56 0.56 -16.02
N LEU A 14 3.36 1.09 -15.73
CA LEU A 14 2.74 2.15 -16.54
C LEU A 14 3.60 3.42 -16.64
N ALA A 15 4.45 3.68 -15.62
CA ALA A 15 5.43 4.79 -15.68
C ALA A 15 6.43 4.67 -16.85
N PHE A 16 6.67 3.47 -17.35
CA PHE A 16 7.58 3.18 -18.45
C PHE A 16 6.87 2.71 -19.72
N ALA A 17 5.57 2.43 -19.62
CA ALA A 17 4.76 2.00 -20.76
C ALA A 17 4.38 3.17 -21.67
N ARG A 18 4.06 2.83 -22.91
CA ARG A 18 3.46 3.73 -23.89
C ARG A 18 2.04 3.29 -24.18
N TRP A 19 1.12 4.21 -24.42
CA TRP A 19 -0.29 3.90 -24.59
C TRP A 19 -0.58 2.75 -25.58
N PRO A 20 0.14 2.57 -26.74
CA PRO A 20 -0.14 1.45 -27.63
C PRO A 20 0.24 0.09 -27.05
N GLN A 21 1.15 0.05 -26.03
CA GLN A 21 1.48 -1.19 -25.32
C GLN A 21 0.33 -1.55 -24.36
N VAL A 22 -0.22 -0.56 -23.67
CA VAL A 22 -1.37 -0.74 -22.77
C VAL A 22 -2.60 -1.15 -23.58
N ASP A 23 -2.85 -0.54 -24.74
CA ASP A 23 -4.01 -0.83 -25.58
C ASP A 23 -4.04 -2.27 -26.07
N ARG A 24 -2.88 -2.85 -26.35
CA ARG A 24 -2.74 -4.26 -26.75
C ARG A 24 -2.71 -5.25 -25.59
N SER A 25 -2.67 -4.78 -24.35
CA SER A 25 -2.64 -5.64 -23.16
C SER A 25 -4.05 -6.14 -22.78
N ASP A 26 -4.09 -7.13 -21.88
CA ASP A 26 -5.34 -7.76 -21.44
C ASP A 26 -6.21 -6.83 -20.57
N ARG A 27 -5.65 -5.81 -19.94
CA ARG A 27 -6.31 -4.77 -19.12
C ARG A 27 -7.32 -5.29 -18.08
N ARG A 28 -7.13 -6.52 -17.62
CA ARG A 28 -8.04 -7.14 -16.64
C ARG A 28 -7.84 -6.60 -15.22
N LEU A 29 -6.62 -6.26 -14.84
CA LEU A 29 -6.30 -5.80 -13.50
C LEU A 29 -5.27 -4.68 -13.54
N LEU A 30 -5.62 -3.55 -12.91
CA LEU A 30 -4.72 -2.45 -12.59
C LEU A 30 -4.38 -2.49 -11.10
N ILE A 31 -3.09 -2.52 -10.77
CA ILE A 31 -2.59 -2.42 -9.40
C ILE A 31 -2.15 -0.99 -9.14
N VAL A 32 -2.60 -0.43 -8.02
CA VAL A 32 -2.23 0.93 -7.58
C VAL A 32 -1.70 0.86 -6.14
N PRO A 33 -0.40 1.03 -5.92
CA PRO A 33 0.14 1.17 -4.57
C PRO A 33 -0.24 2.53 -3.99
N VAL A 34 -0.59 2.55 -2.69
CA VAL A 34 -0.90 3.76 -1.92
C VAL A 34 -0.12 3.70 -0.62
N GLY A 35 0.67 4.71 -0.36
CA GLY A 35 1.45 4.86 0.86
C GLY A 35 1.08 6.11 1.63
N SER A 36 2.08 6.69 2.27
CA SER A 36 2.03 7.95 3.02
C SER A 36 3.34 8.69 2.91
N LEU A 37 3.36 9.91 3.37
CA LEU A 37 4.57 10.67 3.70
C LEU A 37 4.44 11.17 5.13
N GLU A 38 4.95 10.42 6.10
CA GLU A 38 4.76 10.66 7.52
C GLU A 38 5.98 10.23 8.35
N GLN A 39 6.06 10.72 9.57
CA GLN A 39 7.10 10.31 10.49
C GLN A 39 7.07 8.79 10.73
N HIS A 40 8.24 8.18 10.81
CA HIS A 40 8.44 6.77 11.17
C HIS A 40 9.58 6.64 12.20
N GLY A 41 9.44 7.36 13.32
CA GLY A 41 10.48 7.45 14.31
C GLY A 41 11.73 8.20 13.81
N PRO A 42 12.80 8.26 14.62
CA PRO A 42 14.03 8.95 14.23
C PRO A 42 14.89 8.15 13.23
N HIS A 43 14.56 6.88 12.97
CA HIS A 43 15.45 5.91 12.30
C HIS A 43 14.97 5.49 10.90
N LEU A 44 13.71 5.74 10.52
CA LEU A 44 13.18 5.40 9.20
C LEU A 44 12.85 6.67 8.38
N PRO A 45 12.91 6.58 7.05
CA PRO A 45 12.55 7.69 6.18
C PRO A 45 11.04 7.94 6.20
N LEU A 46 10.63 9.17 5.89
CA LEU A 46 9.22 9.59 5.90
C LEU A 46 8.34 8.85 4.86
N ASP A 47 8.93 8.31 3.81
CA ASP A 47 8.25 7.61 2.72
C ASP A 47 8.22 6.07 2.90
N THR A 48 8.42 5.59 4.12
CA THR A 48 8.47 4.15 4.46
C THR A 48 7.28 3.37 3.91
N ASP A 49 6.06 3.81 4.16
CA ASP A 49 4.83 3.16 3.67
C ASP A 49 4.75 3.11 2.15
N SER A 50 5.15 4.21 1.49
CA SER A 50 5.18 4.29 0.03
C SER A 50 6.19 3.31 -0.57
N ARG A 51 7.35 3.12 0.06
CA ARG A 51 8.36 2.14 -0.34
C ARG A 51 7.86 0.71 -0.17
N ILE A 52 7.28 0.40 0.98
CA ILE A 52 6.72 -0.93 1.25
C ILE A 52 5.58 -1.24 0.27
N ALA A 53 4.63 -0.32 0.09
CA ALA A 53 3.51 -0.50 -0.85
C ALA A 53 4.01 -0.70 -2.30
N THR A 54 4.99 0.09 -2.73
CA THR A 54 5.60 -0.01 -4.06
C THR A 54 6.31 -1.35 -4.25
N ALA A 55 7.08 -1.79 -3.27
CA ALA A 55 7.80 -3.06 -3.33
C ALA A 55 6.84 -4.26 -3.41
N VAL A 56 5.78 -4.28 -2.59
CA VAL A 56 4.76 -5.34 -2.61
C VAL A 56 4.00 -5.34 -3.95
N ALA A 57 3.61 -4.18 -4.47
CA ALA A 57 2.96 -4.06 -5.77
C ALA A 57 3.89 -4.52 -6.91
N GLY A 58 5.18 -4.17 -6.83
CA GLY A 58 6.21 -4.65 -7.75
C GLY A 58 6.37 -6.16 -7.73
N ALA A 59 6.34 -6.79 -6.54
CA ALA A 59 6.39 -8.25 -6.41
C ALA A 59 5.15 -8.94 -7.03
N VAL A 60 3.96 -8.32 -6.92
CA VAL A 60 2.76 -8.82 -7.61
C VAL A 60 2.94 -8.73 -9.12
N HIS A 61 3.39 -7.59 -9.63
CA HIS A 61 3.62 -7.38 -11.07
C HIS A 61 4.69 -8.33 -11.62
N ALA A 62 5.81 -8.52 -10.92
CA ALA A 62 6.86 -9.47 -11.32
C ALA A 62 6.34 -10.92 -11.42
N ARG A 63 5.35 -11.29 -10.60
CA ARG A 63 4.73 -12.64 -10.60
C ARG A 63 3.58 -12.76 -11.59
N LEU A 64 2.97 -11.65 -11.98
CA LEU A 64 1.82 -11.52 -12.88
C LEU A 64 2.11 -10.38 -13.89
N PRO A 65 3.03 -10.56 -14.83
CA PRO A 65 3.53 -9.46 -15.67
C PRO A 65 2.49 -8.93 -16.69
N GLN A 66 1.33 -9.58 -16.79
CA GLN A 66 0.21 -9.11 -17.61
C GLN A 66 -0.66 -8.06 -16.91
N VAL A 67 -0.51 -7.81 -15.59
CA VAL A 67 -1.30 -6.81 -14.89
C VAL A 67 -0.68 -5.41 -15.05
N GLY A 68 -1.51 -4.37 -15.07
CA GLY A 68 -1.00 -3.01 -15.02
C GLY A 68 -0.47 -2.66 -13.63
N LEU A 69 0.66 -1.97 -13.56
CA LEU A 69 1.22 -1.41 -12.34
C LEU A 69 1.31 0.11 -12.46
N ALA A 70 0.46 0.82 -11.74
CA ALA A 70 0.50 2.28 -11.66
C ALA A 70 1.65 2.77 -10.76
N PRO A 71 2.12 4.01 -10.93
CA PRO A 71 2.94 4.68 -9.93
C PRO A 71 2.25 4.72 -8.57
N CYS A 72 3.04 4.79 -7.50
CA CYS A 72 2.51 4.93 -6.14
C CYS A 72 1.83 6.29 -5.95
N ILE A 73 0.74 6.31 -5.18
CA ILE A 73 0.19 7.52 -4.56
C ILE A 73 0.98 7.72 -3.26
N PRO A 74 1.96 8.66 -3.21
CA PRO A 74 2.95 8.70 -2.14
C PRO A 74 2.54 9.56 -0.95
N ILE A 75 1.43 10.29 -1.04
CA ILE A 75 0.91 11.14 0.04
C ILE A 75 -0.52 10.71 0.33
N GLY A 76 -0.75 10.25 1.56
CA GLY A 76 -2.01 9.71 2.03
C GLY A 76 -2.71 10.60 3.06
N ALA A 77 -3.56 9.96 3.86
CA ALA A 77 -4.25 10.56 4.99
C ALA A 77 -3.49 10.20 6.29
N SER A 78 -2.62 11.10 6.73
CA SER A 78 -1.70 10.92 7.87
C SER A 78 -1.92 12.00 8.94
N GLY A 79 -3.19 12.40 9.14
CA GLY A 79 -3.56 13.46 10.10
C GLY A 79 -3.15 13.15 11.54
N GLU A 80 -3.14 11.89 11.94
CA GLU A 80 -2.69 11.40 13.24
C GLU A 80 -1.19 11.66 13.51
N HIS A 81 -0.39 11.91 12.45
CA HIS A 81 1.02 12.25 12.54
C HIS A 81 1.31 13.75 12.42
N ALA A 82 0.29 14.62 12.40
CA ALA A 82 0.44 16.08 12.20
C ALA A 82 1.36 16.78 13.22
N GLY A 83 1.53 16.19 14.41
CA GLY A 83 2.44 16.69 15.43
C GLY A 83 3.94 16.55 15.13
N PHE A 84 4.32 15.90 14.01
CA PHE A 84 5.72 15.65 13.63
C PHE A 84 6.07 16.41 12.34
N PRO A 85 7.11 17.27 12.36
CA PRO A 85 7.57 17.96 11.15
C PRO A 85 7.99 16.98 10.05
N GLY A 86 7.66 17.32 8.80
CA GLY A 86 7.94 16.49 7.63
C GLY A 86 6.78 15.59 7.20
N THR A 87 5.80 15.34 8.05
CA THR A 87 4.55 14.67 7.66
C THR A 87 3.75 15.58 6.72
N LEU A 88 3.30 15.03 5.60
CA LEU A 88 2.37 15.69 4.67
C LEU A 88 1.13 14.80 4.51
N SER A 89 -0.01 15.34 4.87
CA SER A 89 -1.31 14.66 4.73
C SER A 89 -2.22 15.43 3.79
N ILE A 90 -2.89 14.74 2.87
CA ILE A 90 -3.96 15.34 2.05
C ILE A 90 -5.33 15.21 2.72
N GLY A 91 -5.42 14.49 3.84
CA GLY A 91 -6.67 14.24 4.56
C GLY A 91 -7.53 13.14 3.95
N THR A 92 -8.47 12.67 4.75
CA THR A 92 -9.34 11.53 4.44
C THR A 92 -10.23 11.80 3.23
N ASP A 93 -10.90 12.95 3.17
CA ASP A 93 -11.84 13.27 2.10
C ASP A 93 -11.14 13.46 0.75
N ALA A 94 -10.00 14.16 0.75
CA ALA A 94 -9.24 14.37 -0.47
C ALA A 94 -8.67 13.06 -1.03
N LEU A 95 -8.16 12.16 -0.17
CA LEU A 95 -7.70 10.84 -0.59
C LEU A 95 -8.86 9.98 -1.13
N ALA A 96 -10.02 10.02 -0.46
CA ALA A 96 -11.21 9.29 -0.92
C ALA A 96 -11.65 9.78 -2.31
N LEU A 97 -11.69 11.09 -2.53
CA LEU A 97 -12.02 11.68 -3.82
C LEU A 97 -10.99 11.31 -4.90
N LEU A 98 -9.69 11.45 -4.60
CA LEU A 98 -8.61 11.10 -5.53
C LEU A 98 -8.72 9.65 -6.00
N VAL A 99 -8.91 8.71 -5.06
CA VAL A 99 -9.05 7.29 -5.40
C VAL A 99 -10.32 7.03 -6.19
N THR A 100 -11.43 7.69 -5.84
CA THR A 100 -12.69 7.56 -6.57
C THR A 100 -12.53 8.01 -8.03
N GLU A 101 -11.96 9.18 -8.27
CA GLU A 101 -11.75 9.71 -9.62
C GLU A 101 -10.75 8.85 -10.43
N LEU A 102 -9.68 8.37 -9.77
CA LEU A 102 -8.75 7.43 -10.40
C LEU A 102 -9.47 6.16 -10.88
N VAL A 103 -10.33 5.58 -10.03
CA VAL A 103 -11.09 4.36 -10.40
C VAL A 103 -12.13 4.65 -11.46
N ARG A 104 -12.81 5.80 -11.42
CA ARG A 104 -13.75 6.24 -12.46
C ARG A 104 -13.09 6.26 -13.83
N HIS A 105 -11.92 6.88 -13.92
CA HIS A 105 -11.16 6.95 -15.17
C HIS A 105 -10.56 5.59 -15.55
N ALA A 106 -9.95 4.87 -14.60
CA ALA A 106 -9.36 3.55 -14.85
C ALA A 106 -10.39 2.57 -15.40
N SER A 107 -11.63 2.61 -14.91
CA SER A 107 -12.72 1.72 -15.34
C SER A 107 -13.17 1.92 -16.80
N LEU A 108 -12.67 2.94 -17.49
CA LEU A 108 -12.87 3.07 -18.94
C LEU A 108 -12.04 2.04 -19.73
N PHE A 109 -10.98 1.51 -19.13
CA PHE A 109 -10.02 0.66 -19.82
C PHE A 109 -9.68 -0.62 -19.05
N TRP A 110 -9.84 -0.65 -17.72
CA TRP A 110 -9.49 -1.77 -16.85
C TRP A 110 -10.73 -2.38 -16.22
N GLU A 111 -10.80 -3.72 -16.22
CA GLU A 111 -11.93 -4.44 -15.60
C GLU A 111 -11.94 -4.31 -14.08
N HIS A 112 -10.76 -4.38 -13.44
CA HIS A 112 -10.60 -4.34 -11.99
C HIS A 112 -9.48 -3.39 -11.59
N VAL A 113 -9.66 -2.69 -10.47
CA VAL A 113 -8.60 -1.93 -9.78
C VAL A 113 -8.35 -2.58 -8.42
N LEU A 114 -7.08 -2.88 -8.13
CA LEU A 114 -6.61 -3.38 -6.84
C LEU A 114 -5.70 -2.32 -6.20
N ILE A 115 -6.14 -1.73 -5.10
CA ILE A 115 -5.30 -0.88 -4.27
C ILE A 115 -4.48 -1.77 -3.33
N ILE A 116 -3.16 -1.57 -3.30
CA ILE A 116 -2.24 -2.12 -2.30
C ILE A 116 -1.85 -0.99 -1.36
N ASN A 117 -2.40 -1.01 -0.17
CA ASN A 117 -2.24 0.06 0.82
C ASN A 117 -1.20 -0.30 1.88
N GLY A 118 -0.18 0.57 2.04
CA GLY A 118 0.88 0.44 3.05
C GLY A 118 0.57 1.14 4.38
N HIS A 119 -0.37 2.09 4.41
CA HIS A 119 -0.60 2.97 5.56
C HIS A 119 -1.96 2.74 6.23
N GLY A 120 -1.96 2.59 7.55
CA GLY A 120 -3.17 2.36 8.34
C GLY A 120 -4.18 3.50 8.28
N GLY A 121 -3.72 4.75 8.35
CA GLY A 121 -4.55 5.97 8.33
C GLY A 121 -5.35 6.14 7.04
N ASN A 122 -4.92 5.57 5.92
CA ASN A 122 -5.66 5.58 4.67
C ASN A 122 -6.96 4.75 4.69
N THR A 123 -7.16 3.91 5.70
CA THR A 123 -8.22 2.87 5.69
C THR A 123 -9.61 3.46 5.54
N GLU A 124 -9.93 4.56 6.21
CA GLU A 124 -11.24 5.21 6.14
C GLU A 124 -11.49 5.80 4.75
N ALA A 125 -10.53 6.56 4.23
CA ALA A 125 -10.59 7.14 2.89
C ALA A 125 -10.82 6.08 1.80
N LEU A 126 -10.03 4.99 1.86
CA LEU A 126 -10.12 3.90 0.90
C LEU A 126 -11.45 3.15 0.97
N ARG A 127 -12.00 2.94 2.18
CA ARG A 127 -13.33 2.35 2.36
C ARG A 127 -14.45 3.26 1.83
N SER A 128 -14.33 4.57 2.04
CA SER A 128 -15.26 5.55 1.48
C SER A 128 -15.26 5.50 -0.04
N ALA A 129 -14.08 5.57 -0.66
CA ALA A 129 -13.93 5.43 -2.10
C ALA A 129 -14.50 4.10 -2.62
N GLN A 130 -14.24 2.98 -1.91
CA GLN A 130 -14.77 1.68 -2.30
C GLN A 130 -16.30 1.63 -2.27
N LYS A 131 -16.94 2.20 -1.26
CA LYS A 131 -18.41 2.30 -1.17
C LYS A 131 -18.99 3.09 -2.36
N THR A 132 -18.38 4.22 -2.69
CA THR A 132 -18.78 5.04 -3.85
C THR A 132 -18.63 4.26 -5.15
N CYS A 133 -17.47 3.61 -5.37
CA CYS A 133 -17.23 2.79 -6.55
C CYS A 133 -18.23 1.63 -6.67
N GLN A 134 -18.54 0.96 -5.56
CA GLN A 134 -19.56 -0.11 -5.54
C GLN A 134 -20.94 0.40 -5.94
N HIS A 135 -21.35 1.57 -5.43
CA HIS A 135 -22.61 2.21 -5.82
C HIS A 135 -22.64 2.53 -7.31
N GLU A 136 -21.51 2.94 -7.87
CA GLU A 136 -21.34 3.22 -9.31
C GLU A 136 -21.08 1.94 -10.15
N ARG A 137 -21.15 0.75 -9.56
CA ARG A 137 -20.87 -0.55 -10.21
C ARG A 137 -19.46 -0.65 -10.81
N ARG A 138 -18.48 0.01 -10.18
CA ARG A 138 -17.06 -0.05 -10.56
C ARG A 138 -16.32 -1.04 -9.64
N SER A 139 -15.40 -1.79 -10.21
CA SER A 139 -14.67 -2.80 -9.46
C SER A 139 -13.43 -2.21 -8.79
N LEU A 140 -13.53 -1.97 -7.48
CA LEU A 140 -12.42 -1.58 -6.61
C LEU A 140 -12.24 -2.59 -5.49
N THR A 141 -11.06 -3.20 -5.42
CA THR A 141 -10.65 -4.09 -4.34
C THR A 141 -9.54 -3.44 -3.51
N LEU A 142 -9.62 -3.59 -2.20
CA LEU A 142 -8.60 -3.12 -1.27
C LEU A 142 -7.79 -4.31 -0.74
N HIS A 143 -6.47 -4.14 -0.71
CA HIS A 143 -5.54 -5.01 -0.01
C HIS A 143 -4.68 -4.15 0.92
N HIS A 144 -4.92 -4.27 2.23
CA HIS A 144 -4.10 -3.64 3.25
C HIS A 144 -2.93 -4.56 3.57
N ILE A 145 -1.71 -4.04 3.47
CA ILE A 145 -0.51 -4.76 3.91
C ILE A 145 -0.61 -4.93 5.43
N ARG A 146 -0.52 -6.16 5.90
CA ARG A 146 -0.61 -6.49 7.32
C ARG A 146 0.27 -7.70 7.62
N TRP A 147 0.86 -7.68 8.79
CA TRP A 147 1.59 -8.81 9.39
C TRP A 147 0.93 -9.26 10.68
N GLN A 148 1.11 -10.54 11.01
CA GLN A 148 0.59 -11.11 12.25
C GLN A 148 1.60 -10.83 13.40
N ASN A 149 1.08 -10.52 14.58
CA ASN A 149 1.88 -10.33 15.80
C ASN A 149 2.98 -9.25 15.70
N GLY A 150 2.81 -8.27 14.83
CA GLY A 150 3.70 -7.13 14.69
C GLY A 150 3.28 -5.95 15.57
N ASP A 151 4.20 -5.02 15.68
CA ASP A 151 3.98 -3.70 16.26
C ASP A 151 3.16 -2.79 15.33
N ALA A 152 2.73 -1.66 15.88
CA ALA A 152 1.73 -0.84 15.21
C ALA A 152 2.32 0.15 14.20
N HIS A 153 3.52 0.72 14.48
CA HIS A 153 4.13 1.75 13.65
C HIS A 153 5.61 1.96 13.99
N ALA A 154 6.45 2.04 12.97
CA ALA A 154 7.90 2.29 13.04
C ALA A 154 8.66 1.35 14.00
N GLY A 155 8.12 0.18 14.29
CA GLY A 155 8.72 -0.78 15.21
C GLY A 155 9.51 -1.87 14.50
N ILE A 156 9.57 -3.07 15.08
CA ILE A 156 10.42 -4.16 14.57
C ILE A 156 10.01 -4.60 13.15
N SER A 157 8.72 -4.59 12.83
CA SER A 157 8.21 -5.12 11.57
C SER A 157 8.58 -4.22 10.40
N GLU A 158 8.22 -2.94 10.45
CA GLU A 158 8.53 -1.97 9.38
C GLU A 158 10.03 -1.73 9.27
N THR A 159 10.73 -1.65 10.41
CA THR A 159 12.19 -1.49 10.40
C THR A 159 12.88 -2.69 9.75
N SER A 160 12.43 -3.91 10.02
CA SER A 160 12.97 -5.12 9.38
C SER A 160 12.68 -5.12 7.88
N LEU A 161 11.45 -4.76 7.46
CA LEU A 161 11.09 -4.61 6.05
C LEU A 161 12.01 -3.61 5.36
N MET A 162 12.23 -2.43 5.96
CA MET A 162 13.09 -1.41 5.39
C MET A 162 14.57 -1.82 5.35
N LEU A 163 15.06 -2.56 6.36
CA LEU A 163 16.41 -3.14 6.33
C LEU A 163 16.59 -4.16 5.19
N HIS A 164 15.50 -4.84 4.79
CA HIS A 164 15.52 -5.72 3.61
C HIS A 164 15.44 -4.95 2.29
N LEU A 165 14.58 -3.93 2.21
CA LEU A 165 14.25 -3.24 0.96
C LEU A 165 15.22 -2.10 0.61
N ALA A 166 15.70 -1.36 1.61
CA ALA A 166 16.52 -0.16 1.46
C ALA A 166 17.37 0.07 2.73
N PRO A 167 18.32 -0.82 3.05
CA PRO A 167 19.09 -0.77 4.29
C PRO A 167 19.90 0.54 4.44
N GLU A 168 20.29 1.15 3.33
CA GLU A 168 21.03 2.41 3.29
C GLU A 168 20.23 3.62 3.81
N LEU A 169 18.90 3.49 3.91
CA LEU A 169 18.00 4.54 4.41
C LEU A 169 17.65 4.36 5.90
N VAL A 170 18.05 3.25 6.50
CA VAL A 170 17.70 2.92 7.88
C VAL A 170 18.85 3.34 8.81
N ARG A 171 18.55 4.18 9.78
CA ARG A 171 19.50 4.67 10.78
C ARG A 171 19.31 3.89 12.09
N MET A 172 19.83 2.63 12.12
CA MET A 172 19.74 1.78 13.32
C MET A 172 20.42 2.38 14.55
N ASP A 173 21.39 3.26 14.34
CA ASP A 173 22.04 4.04 15.40
C ASP A 173 21.08 5.03 16.10
N LEU A 174 19.96 5.38 15.46
CA LEU A 174 18.90 6.24 15.99
C LEU A 174 17.65 5.45 16.39
N ALA A 175 17.67 4.11 16.30
CA ALA A 175 16.52 3.29 16.63
C ALA A 175 16.28 3.28 18.16
N GLU A 176 15.14 3.80 18.58
CA GLU A 176 14.73 3.92 19.98
C GLU A 176 13.40 3.22 20.22
N ILE A 177 13.25 2.66 21.42
CA ILE A 177 11.97 2.11 21.87
C ILE A 177 10.93 3.22 21.98
N GLY A 178 9.74 2.98 21.46
CA GLY A 178 8.59 3.86 21.63
C GLY A 178 7.56 3.31 22.62
N ASN A 179 6.29 3.59 22.36
CA ASN A 179 5.21 3.04 23.17
C ASN A 179 4.91 1.59 22.77
N ASN A 180 5.01 0.66 23.72
CA ASN A 180 4.75 -0.79 23.53
C ASN A 180 3.37 -1.23 24.04
N GLU A 181 2.51 -0.30 24.44
CA GLU A 181 1.14 -0.66 24.82
C GLU A 181 0.39 -1.24 23.61
N PRO A 182 -0.46 -2.25 23.84
CA PRO A 182 -1.27 -2.81 22.76
C PRO A 182 -2.10 -1.74 22.04
N LEU A 183 -2.09 -1.76 20.70
CA LEU A 183 -2.73 -0.73 19.87
C LEU A 183 -4.18 -0.43 20.27
N HIS A 184 -4.95 -1.47 20.65
CA HIS A 184 -6.35 -1.27 21.04
C HIS A 184 -6.53 -0.36 22.28
N ARG A 185 -5.51 -0.22 23.13
CA ARG A 185 -5.51 0.72 24.26
C ARG A 185 -5.12 2.13 23.84
N LEU A 186 -4.31 2.26 22.79
CA LEU A 186 -3.83 3.54 22.29
C LEU A 186 -4.84 4.22 21.35
N VAL A 187 -5.67 3.44 20.65
CA VAL A 187 -6.61 3.93 19.62
C VAL A 187 -7.45 5.13 20.07
N PRO A 188 -8.07 5.16 21.27
CA PRO A 188 -8.86 6.35 21.66
C PRO A 188 -8.04 7.64 21.64
N MET A 189 -6.85 7.63 22.24
CA MET A 189 -5.96 8.79 22.30
C MET A 189 -5.32 9.11 20.93
N LEU A 190 -5.02 8.08 20.14
CA LEU A 190 -4.53 8.27 18.76
C LEU A 190 -5.54 8.99 17.87
N VAL A 191 -6.84 8.70 18.03
CA VAL A 191 -7.91 9.35 17.28
C VAL A 191 -8.11 10.80 17.73
N ASP A 192 -8.07 11.06 19.03
CA ASP A 192 -8.37 12.38 19.59
C ASP A 192 -7.18 13.34 19.52
N GLU A 193 -5.95 12.86 19.79
CA GLU A 193 -4.77 13.71 20.02
C GLU A 193 -3.58 13.36 19.10
N GLY A 194 -3.68 12.28 18.34
CA GLY A 194 -2.64 11.83 17.42
C GLY A 194 -1.48 11.08 18.08
N VAL A 195 -0.53 10.67 17.23
CA VAL A 195 0.61 9.82 17.62
C VAL A 195 1.51 10.49 18.65
N ARG A 196 1.69 11.82 18.57
CA ARG A 196 2.61 12.52 19.48
C ARG A 196 2.17 12.49 20.93
N ALA A 197 0.87 12.37 21.20
CA ALA A 197 0.32 12.26 22.54
C ALA A 197 0.63 10.92 23.20
N VAL A 198 0.76 9.86 22.40
CA VAL A 198 1.03 8.49 22.90
C VAL A 198 2.50 8.07 22.75
N SER A 199 3.25 8.74 21.88
CA SER A 199 4.68 8.46 21.65
C SER A 199 5.44 9.74 21.29
N HIS A 200 6.36 10.15 22.14
CA HIS A 200 7.15 11.37 21.93
C HIS A 200 8.11 11.28 20.74
N ASN A 201 8.62 10.06 20.43
CA ASN A 201 9.52 9.79 19.32
C ASN A 201 8.77 9.22 18.09
N GLY A 202 7.44 9.05 18.16
CA GLY A 202 6.61 8.58 17.06
C GLY A 202 6.60 7.06 16.85
N VAL A 203 7.39 6.28 17.58
CA VAL A 203 7.45 4.82 17.46
C VAL A 203 6.35 4.18 18.32
N LEU A 204 5.58 3.25 17.76
CA LEU A 204 4.63 2.39 18.47
C LEU A 204 5.12 0.93 18.39
N GLY A 205 6.14 0.64 19.17
CA GLY A 205 6.85 -0.64 19.17
C GLY A 205 8.31 -0.54 19.64
N ASP A 206 9.11 -1.57 19.33
CA ASP A 206 10.55 -1.61 19.62
C ASP A 206 11.36 -2.05 18.38
N PRO A 207 11.99 -1.11 17.64
CA PRO A 207 12.73 -1.42 16.42
C PRO A 207 14.14 -1.98 16.66
N ARG A 208 14.68 -1.95 17.90
CA ARG A 208 16.09 -2.20 18.20
C ARG A 208 16.59 -3.60 17.82
N ARG A 209 15.71 -4.58 17.69
CA ARG A 209 16.03 -5.95 17.27
C ARG A 209 15.66 -6.24 15.81
N ALA A 210 15.26 -5.24 15.05
CA ALA A 210 14.95 -5.40 13.65
C ALA A 210 16.16 -5.89 12.85
N ASN A 211 15.93 -6.73 11.84
CA ASN A 211 17.00 -7.24 10.99
C ASN A 211 16.47 -7.59 9.59
N ALA A 212 17.37 -7.59 8.60
CA ALA A 212 17.02 -7.80 7.20
C ALA A 212 16.48 -9.21 6.90
N THR A 213 16.89 -10.24 7.66
CA THR A 213 16.41 -11.62 7.47
C THR A 213 14.93 -11.71 7.82
N ALA A 214 14.54 -11.21 9.00
CA ALA A 214 13.14 -11.12 9.38
C ALA A 214 12.34 -10.25 8.38
N GLY A 215 12.94 -9.17 7.87
CA GLY A 215 12.36 -8.34 6.82
C GLY A 215 12.10 -9.10 5.54
N ALA A 216 13.02 -9.95 5.08
CA ALA A 216 12.83 -10.79 3.89
C ALA A 216 11.68 -11.79 4.06
N GLU A 217 11.56 -12.39 5.25
CA GLU A 217 10.46 -13.31 5.56
C GLU A 217 9.11 -12.58 5.58
N LEU A 218 9.02 -11.43 6.25
CA LEU A 218 7.82 -10.59 6.25
C LEU A 218 7.45 -10.13 4.84
N PHE A 219 8.42 -9.66 4.06
CA PHE A 219 8.20 -9.26 2.66
C PHE A 219 7.64 -10.39 1.81
N SER A 220 8.18 -11.61 1.96
CA SER A 220 7.66 -12.80 1.29
C SER A 220 6.20 -13.05 1.67
N GLN A 221 5.85 -12.99 2.97
CA GLN A 221 4.50 -13.24 3.46
C GLN A 221 3.49 -12.21 2.91
N VAL A 222 3.78 -10.91 3.04
CA VAL A 222 2.87 -9.85 2.58
C VAL A 222 2.73 -9.83 1.05
N SER A 223 3.82 -10.12 0.33
CA SER A 223 3.80 -10.23 -1.13
C SER A 223 2.97 -11.42 -1.60
N GLN A 224 3.10 -12.59 -0.97
CA GLN A 224 2.28 -13.77 -1.28
C GLN A 224 0.79 -13.50 -1.05
N ALA A 225 0.44 -12.82 0.04
CA ALA A 225 -0.95 -12.42 0.32
C ALA A 225 -1.51 -11.49 -0.77
N ALA A 226 -0.72 -10.50 -1.20
CA ALA A 226 -1.09 -9.58 -2.28
C ALA A 226 -1.21 -10.31 -3.63
N ILE A 227 -0.28 -11.21 -3.98
CA ILE A 227 -0.34 -12.05 -5.19
C ILE A 227 -1.61 -12.91 -5.18
N LYS A 228 -1.93 -13.54 -4.05
CA LYS A 228 -3.17 -14.32 -3.91
C LYS A 228 -4.40 -13.46 -4.15
N ARG A 229 -4.44 -12.25 -3.60
CA ARG A 229 -5.55 -11.29 -3.82
C ARG A 229 -5.67 -10.92 -5.29
N ALA A 230 -4.56 -10.60 -5.96
CA ALA A 230 -4.55 -10.27 -7.39
C ALA A 230 -5.05 -11.42 -8.27
N ARG A 231 -4.62 -12.67 -7.99
CA ARG A 231 -5.10 -13.87 -8.69
C ARG A 231 -6.60 -14.08 -8.53
N LEU A 232 -7.16 -13.82 -7.35
CA LEU A 232 -8.60 -13.92 -7.12
C LEU A 232 -9.36 -12.90 -7.99
N GLN A 233 -8.84 -11.67 -8.15
CA GLN A 233 -9.46 -10.68 -9.02
C GLN A 233 -9.40 -11.09 -10.50
N LEU A 234 -8.27 -11.64 -10.95
CA LEU A 234 -8.14 -12.16 -12.30
C LEU A 234 -9.03 -13.39 -12.59
N ALA A 235 -9.46 -14.12 -11.58
CA ALA A 235 -10.35 -15.26 -11.71
C ALA A 235 -11.84 -14.88 -11.78
N VAL A 236 -12.21 -13.68 -11.33
CA VAL A 236 -13.58 -13.17 -11.43
C VAL A 236 -13.85 -12.75 -12.87
N ALA A 237 -14.74 -13.44 -13.55
CA ALA A 237 -15.25 -13.00 -14.85
C ALA A 237 -16.15 -11.77 -14.63
N VAL A 238 -15.81 -10.62 -15.18
CA VAL A 238 -16.73 -9.49 -15.27
C VAL A 238 -17.60 -9.74 -16.50
N PRO A 239 -18.94 -9.76 -16.37
CA PRO A 239 -19.79 -9.72 -17.55
C PRO A 239 -19.49 -8.42 -18.31
N HIS A 240 -18.98 -8.51 -19.53
CA HIS A 240 -18.89 -7.33 -20.39
C HIS A 240 -20.30 -6.76 -20.52
N ALA A 241 -20.51 -5.56 -20.01
CA ALA A 241 -21.64 -4.76 -20.47
C ALA A 241 -21.33 -4.48 -21.94
N SER A 242 -22.07 -5.14 -22.84
CA SER A 242 -22.09 -4.80 -24.24
C SER A 242 -22.48 -3.31 -24.33
N MET A 243 -21.56 -2.49 -24.77
CA MET A 243 -21.86 -1.13 -25.21
C MET A 243 -22.53 -1.29 -26.58
N ASP A 244 -23.87 -1.42 -26.57
CA ASP A 244 -24.69 -1.18 -27.72
C ASP A 244 -24.89 0.32 -27.90
#